data_d2940c0666c8eade12aff6e564f59894
#
_entry.id   d2940c0666c8eade12aff6e564f59894
#
_cell.length_a   1.000
_cell.length_b   1.000
_cell.length_c   1.000
_cell.angle_alpha   90.00
_cell.angle_beta   90.00
_cell.angle_gamma   90.00
#
_symmetry.space_group_name_H-M   'P 1'
#
loop_
_entity.id
_entity.type
_entity.pdbx_description
1 polymer ?
#
loop_
_entity_poly.entity_id
_entity_poly.type
_entity_poly.pdbx_seq_one_letter_code
_entity_poly.pdbx_strand_id
1 'polypeptide(L)'
;MRTLFLLAALAAVLPAQVADPRHIVTGSVIPDEFYADQPYIVKTNDGAWLCVITTGPGQEGAGGQHVVSLRSTDRGKTWEKAVDVEPNNGPEASYAVLLKANSGRIYVFYNHNTDNVRQVIADNPHYKDGFNRRVDSLGHFVFKYSDDHGRTWSPNRYEIPQRDFEIDRKNPYQGKLKFFWTVGKAFAYKNAGYVPLHKVGGFGEGFFTSSEGVLLRSPNILSEPDPAKIQWETLPDGEIGIRTPAGGGPVAEEQSFSILSDGSIFCVFRTIDGYSAYTYSRDGGRSWEPSQYMRFADGRLMKHPRAANFAWRCENGKFLYWFHNHGGRFIREHPNRRSMAYEDRNPVWLAGGVEADGPTGKIIRWSQPEIVLYDDDPIVRMSYPDLVEDGGQYFLTETQKDVARVHPIDPTLLTGLWNQLDGGGAVASAGLRLNLSGAIPASVPAPPLPLFYNRSKRADHGREDLRTGFSVDLWVRLPSAAPGQVLLDNRTPDGKGFALVTTAGAAFELILNDGRTESRWASDPGTVQPGKPQHVAVVVDGGPKVITFLIGGQLNDGGEARQFGWGRFSPHLRSAQGSANLTVDNRVVLKLRIYDRVLRTSEAIAAFRAGL
;
A
#
# COMPACT_ATOMS: atom_id res chain seq x y z
N MET A 1 68.72 -24.24 -3.22
CA MET A 1 67.83 -23.33 -2.48
C MET A 1 66.94 -22.60 -3.50
N ARG A 2 65.68 -23.02 -3.61
CA ARG A 2 64.66 -22.36 -4.42
C ARG A 2 63.72 -21.63 -3.49
N THR A 3 63.76 -20.31 -3.53
CA THR A 3 62.89 -19.44 -2.70
C THR A 3 61.51 -19.34 -3.35
N LEU A 4 60.49 -19.88 -2.69
CA LEU A 4 59.08 -19.70 -3.08
C LEU A 4 58.61 -18.34 -2.61
N PHE A 5 58.23 -17.45 -3.55
CA PHE A 5 57.47 -16.26 -3.22
C PHE A 5 55.97 -16.57 -3.18
N LEU A 6 55.37 -16.52 -2.00
CA LEU A 6 53.94 -16.52 -1.83
C LEU A 6 53.40 -15.13 -2.17
N LEU A 7 52.68 -14.97 -3.28
CA LEU A 7 51.86 -13.82 -3.55
C LEU A 7 50.54 -13.97 -2.77
N ALA A 8 50.37 -13.19 -1.71
CA ALA A 8 49.10 -13.04 -1.05
C ALA A 8 48.21 -12.11 -1.92
N ALA A 9 47.21 -12.68 -2.59
CA ALA A 9 46.17 -11.91 -3.26
C ALA A 9 45.25 -11.30 -2.18
N LEU A 10 45.36 -10.00 -1.92
CA LEU A 10 44.35 -9.26 -1.21
C LEU A 10 43.10 -9.21 -2.10
N ALA A 11 42.12 -10.03 -1.81
CA ALA A 11 40.76 -9.85 -2.32
C ALA A 11 40.17 -8.60 -1.69
N ALA A 12 40.11 -7.53 -2.46
CA ALA A 12 39.33 -6.34 -2.09
C ALA A 12 37.86 -6.78 -1.94
N VAL A 13 37.38 -6.90 -0.70
CA VAL A 13 35.97 -7.05 -0.41
C VAL A 13 35.32 -5.73 -0.80
N LEU A 14 34.76 -5.67 -2.01
CA LEU A 14 33.85 -4.59 -2.40
C LEU A 14 32.70 -4.60 -1.37
N PRO A 15 32.34 -3.45 -0.78
CA PRO A 15 31.19 -3.39 0.08
C PRO A 15 30.00 -3.90 -0.72
N ALA A 16 29.28 -4.90 -0.18
CA ALA A 16 28.04 -5.36 -0.75
C ALA A 16 27.11 -4.15 -0.86
N GLN A 17 26.61 -3.88 -2.06
CA GLN A 17 25.67 -2.80 -2.29
C GLN A 17 24.49 -3.01 -1.35
N VAL A 18 24.20 -2.04 -0.50
CA VAL A 18 23.05 -2.11 0.41
C VAL A 18 21.80 -2.13 -0.48
N ALA A 19 21.10 -3.26 -0.51
CA ALA A 19 19.88 -3.38 -1.28
C ALA A 19 18.86 -2.33 -0.76
N ASP A 20 18.11 -1.70 -1.67
CA ASP A 20 17.03 -0.78 -1.26
C ASP A 20 16.01 -1.58 -0.43
N PRO A 21 15.82 -1.24 0.87
CA PRO A 21 14.94 -2.00 1.76
C PRO A 21 13.47 -1.96 1.34
N ARG A 22 13.09 -1.05 0.44
CA ARG A 22 11.74 -0.95 -0.12
C ARG A 22 11.49 -1.96 -1.25
N HIS A 23 12.53 -2.58 -1.80
CA HIS A 23 12.37 -3.57 -2.86
C HIS A 23 11.91 -4.90 -2.28
N ILE A 24 10.78 -5.45 -2.80
CA ILE A 24 10.11 -6.62 -2.17
C ILE A 24 11.00 -7.85 -2.04
N VAL A 25 12.00 -8.05 -2.90
CA VAL A 25 12.92 -9.19 -2.77
C VAL A 25 13.79 -9.15 -1.51
N THR A 26 13.87 -8.02 -0.81
CA THR A 26 14.58 -7.90 0.48
C THR A 26 13.77 -8.45 1.65
N GLY A 27 12.47 -8.67 1.47
CA GLY A 27 11.59 -9.25 2.48
C GLY A 27 11.84 -10.72 2.70
N SER A 28 11.60 -11.18 3.92
CA SER A 28 11.68 -12.60 4.29
C SER A 28 10.44 -13.34 3.82
N VAL A 29 10.63 -14.43 3.07
CA VAL A 29 9.54 -15.24 2.53
C VAL A 29 8.82 -15.99 3.65
N ILE A 30 7.50 -16.00 3.61
CA ILE A 30 6.64 -16.85 4.43
C ILE A 30 6.41 -18.14 3.62
N PRO A 31 6.72 -19.33 4.16
CA PRO A 31 6.53 -20.60 3.43
C PRO A 31 5.09 -20.85 3.04
N ASP A 32 4.86 -21.36 1.84
CA ASP A 32 3.55 -21.65 1.25
C ASP A 32 3.57 -22.94 0.41
N GLU A 33 2.44 -23.27 -0.22
CA GLU A 33 2.25 -24.40 -1.13
C GLU A 33 1.78 -23.92 -2.51
N PHE A 34 2.44 -22.92 -3.10
CA PHE A 34 2.20 -22.21 -4.38
C PHE A 34 1.22 -21.05 -4.31
N TYR A 35 0.06 -21.18 -3.68
CA TYR A 35 -0.82 -20.06 -3.41
C TYR A 35 -0.54 -19.54 -2.00
N ALA A 36 -0.42 -18.24 -1.84
CA ALA A 36 -0.17 -17.61 -0.56
C ALA A 36 -1.04 -16.36 -0.42
N ASP A 37 -1.98 -16.34 0.53
CA ASP A 37 -2.88 -15.22 0.70
C ASP A 37 -3.11 -14.84 2.16
N GLN A 38 -3.27 -13.54 2.40
CA GLN A 38 -3.59 -12.95 3.70
C GLN A 38 -2.63 -13.36 4.83
N PRO A 39 -1.35 -13.00 4.76
CA PRO A 39 -0.37 -13.34 5.78
C PRO A 39 -0.56 -12.48 7.04
N TYR A 40 -1.53 -12.82 7.88
CA TYR A 40 -1.87 -12.09 9.10
C TYR A 40 -1.18 -12.68 10.32
N ILE A 41 -0.65 -11.80 11.17
CA ILE A 41 0.23 -12.17 12.29
C ILE A 41 -0.35 -11.68 13.61
N VAL A 42 -0.27 -12.53 14.65
CA VAL A 42 -0.41 -12.14 16.05
C VAL A 42 0.83 -12.53 16.84
N LYS A 43 1.17 -11.72 17.86
CA LYS A 43 2.22 -12.05 18.82
C LYS A 43 1.66 -12.94 19.93
N THR A 44 2.23 -14.11 20.08
CA THR A 44 1.85 -15.08 21.10
C THR A 44 2.42 -14.69 22.47
N ASN A 45 1.91 -15.30 23.57
CA ASN A 45 2.39 -14.97 24.91
C ASN A 45 3.82 -15.48 25.19
N ASP A 46 4.31 -16.47 24.43
CA ASP A 46 5.70 -16.92 24.50
C ASP A 46 6.65 -16.08 23.62
N GLY A 47 6.16 -14.98 23.04
CA GLY A 47 6.95 -14.00 22.29
C GLY A 47 7.14 -14.34 20.80
N ALA A 48 6.66 -15.48 20.35
CA ALA A 48 6.73 -15.83 18.92
C ALA A 48 5.68 -15.07 18.09
N TRP A 49 5.91 -14.97 16.80
CA TRP A 49 4.90 -14.57 15.84
C TRP A 49 4.16 -15.81 15.32
N LEU A 50 2.85 -15.75 15.30
CA LEU A 50 2.01 -16.74 14.65
C LEU A 50 1.35 -16.11 13.43
N CYS A 51 1.70 -16.60 12.25
CA CYS A 51 1.12 -16.22 10.97
C CYS A 51 0.09 -17.26 10.55
N VAL A 52 -1.02 -16.83 9.96
CA VAL A 52 -1.90 -17.70 9.17
C VAL A 52 -1.88 -17.26 7.73
N ILE A 53 -1.97 -18.23 6.81
CA ILE A 53 -2.16 -17.99 5.38
C ILE A 53 -3.17 -18.99 4.82
N THR A 54 -3.87 -18.59 3.77
CA THR A 54 -4.53 -19.52 2.84
C THR A 54 -3.48 -19.98 1.83
N THR A 55 -3.34 -21.28 1.66
CA THR A 55 -2.35 -21.87 0.74
C THR A 55 -2.91 -23.07 0.00
N GLY A 56 -2.16 -23.63 -0.93
CA GLY A 56 -2.52 -24.82 -1.71
C GLY A 56 -2.23 -24.67 -3.20
N PRO A 57 -2.65 -25.62 -4.03
CA PRO A 57 -2.37 -25.59 -5.46
C PRO A 57 -3.20 -24.55 -6.21
N GLY A 58 -2.71 -24.15 -7.37
CA GLY A 58 -3.45 -23.35 -8.34
C GLY A 58 -3.48 -21.85 -8.01
N GLN A 59 -4.47 -21.18 -8.57
CA GLN A 59 -4.69 -19.74 -8.41
C GLN A 59 -5.81 -19.46 -7.39
N GLU A 60 -5.98 -18.22 -7.01
CA GLU A 60 -7.03 -17.76 -6.10
C GLU A 60 -8.41 -18.35 -6.44
N GLY A 61 -9.03 -19.00 -5.44
CA GLY A 61 -10.32 -19.67 -5.58
C GLY A 61 -10.28 -21.04 -6.27
N ALA A 62 -9.11 -21.61 -6.47
CA ALA A 62 -8.98 -22.98 -6.96
C ALA A 62 -9.38 -24.01 -5.89
N GLY A 63 -9.77 -25.21 -6.33
CA GLY A 63 -10.02 -26.34 -5.43
C GLY A 63 -8.73 -26.81 -4.73
N GLY A 64 -8.89 -27.31 -3.51
CA GLY A 64 -7.79 -27.86 -2.70
C GLY A 64 -7.04 -26.84 -1.86
N GLN A 65 -7.49 -25.59 -1.82
CA GLN A 65 -6.92 -24.58 -0.93
C GLN A 65 -7.37 -24.80 0.52
N HIS A 66 -6.45 -24.56 1.45
CA HIS A 66 -6.66 -24.75 2.87
C HIS A 66 -5.94 -23.67 3.70
N VAL A 67 -6.14 -23.70 5.01
CA VAL A 67 -5.54 -22.75 5.95
C VAL A 67 -4.44 -23.43 6.75
N VAL A 68 -3.25 -22.83 6.76
CA VAL A 68 -2.14 -23.23 7.62
C VAL A 68 -1.72 -22.10 8.55
N SER A 69 -1.03 -22.48 9.64
CA SER A 69 -0.35 -21.54 10.53
C SER A 69 1.14 -21.84 10.61
N LEU A 70 1.93 -20.78 10.76
CA LEU A 70 3.40 -20.85 10.85
C LEU A 70 3.87 -20.00 12.03
N ARG A 71 4.87 -20.50 12.73
CA ARG A 71 5.48 -19.80 13.88
C ARG A 71 6.86 -19.30 13.53
N SER A 72 7.20 -18.11 14.05
CA SER A 72 8.55 -17.55 13.95
C SER A 72 8.97 -16.98 15.30
N THR A 73 10.20 -17.25 15.74
CA THR A 73 10.79 -16.71 16.95
C THR A 73 11.82 -15.60 16.69
N ASP A 74 12.03 -15.26 15.42
CA ASP A 74 13.03 -14.30 14.95
C ASP A 74 12.45 -13.16 14.10
N ARG A 75 11.16 -12.83 14.35
CA ARG A 75 10.41 -11.77 13.66
C ARG A 75 10.23 -12.01 12.17
N GLY A 76 9.85 -13.24 11.80
CA GLY A 76 9.54 -13.60 10.44
C GLY A 76 10.75 -13.79 9.52
N LYS A 77 11.98 -13.86 10.05
CA LYS A 77 13.16 -14.18 9.24
C LYS A 77 13.19 -15.65 8.86
N THR A 78 12.82 -16.51 9.81
CA THR A 78 12.64 -17.95 9.59
C THR A 78 11.34 -18.43 10.22
N TRP A 79 10.82 -19.54 9.71
CA TRP A 79 9.54 -20.10 10.13
C TRP A 79 9.68 -21.58 10.47
N GLU A 80 8.99 -22.00 11.53
CA GLU A 80 8.81 -23.41 11.86
C GLU A 80 7.96 -24.10 10.77
N LYS A 81 7.91 -25.43 10.79
CA LYS A 81 7.06 -26.19 9.88
C LYS A 81 5.60 -25.76 10.01
N ALA A 82 4.92 -25.59 8.89
CA ALA A 82 3.51 -25.26 8.85
C ALA A 82 2.67 -26.32 9.57
N VAL A 83 1.62 -25.84 10.26
CA VAL A 83 0.62 -26.66 10.96
C VAL A 83 -0.73 -26.42 10.30
N ASP A 84 -1.40 -27.50 9.90
CA ASP A 84 -2.74 -27.41 9.33
C ASP A 84 -3.74 -26.90 10.37
N VAL A 85 -4.41 -25.80 10.04
CA VAL A 85 -5.67 -25.42 10.69
C VAL A 85 -6.80 -26.27 10.11
N GLU A 86 -6.81 -26.39 8.78
CA GLU A 86 -7.64 -27.33 8.03
C GLU A 86 -6.76 -28.16 7.07
N PRO A 87 -7.04 -29.46 6.94
CA PRO A 87 -6.26 -30.31 6.06
C PRO A 87 -6.58 -30.04 4.58
N ASN A 88 -5.59 -30.26 3.70
CA ASN A 88 -5.70 -30.06 2.25
C ASN A 88 -6.52 -31.13 1.50
N ASN A 89 -7.00 -32.17 2.19
CA ASN A 89 -7.79 -33.26 1.61
C ASN A 89 -9.29 -33.13 1.91
N GLY A 90 -9.71 -32.03 2.53
CA GLY A 90 -11.10 -31.70 2.84
C GLY A 90 -11.71 -30.69 1.86
N PRO A 91 -12.92 -30.21 2.15
CA PRO A 91 -13.46 -29.02 1.52
C PRO A 91 -12.55 -27.81 1.74
N GLU A 92 -12.58 -26.86 0.83
CA GLU A 92 -11.72 -25.68 0.87
C GLU A 92 -11.97 -24.83 2.12
N ALA A 93 -10.88 -24.31 2.67
CA ALA A 93 -10.85 -23.31 3.73
C ALA A 93 -10.02 -22.11 3.28
N SER A 94 -10.55 -20.90 3.49
CA SER A 94 -9.95 -19.69 2.92
C SER A 94 -10.11 -18.47 3.82
N TYR A 95 -9.27 -17.45 3.60
CA TYR A 95 -9.39 -16.11 4.18
C TYR A 95 -9.33 -16.10 5.71
N ALA A 96 -8.24 -16.65 6.24
CA ALA A 96 -8.04 -16.78 7.67
C ALA A 96 -7.59 -15.47 8.32
N VAL A 97 -8.19 -15.15 9.48
CA VAL A 97 -7.77 -14.03 10.34
C VAL A 97 -7.64 -14.50 11.79
N LEU A 98 -6.74 -13.87 12.55
CA LEU A 98 -6.42 -14.25 13.92
C LEU A 98 -6.93 -13.25 14.95
N LEU A 99 -7.35 -13.76 16.11
CA LEU A 99 -7.63 -12.98 17.32
C LEU A 99 -7.00 -13.66 18.54
N LYS A 100 -6.17 -12.92 19.29
CA LYS A 100 -5.64 -13.40 20.57
C LYS A 100 -6.50 -12.89 21.72
N ALA A 101 -7.00 -13.81 22.55
CA ALA A 101 -7.72 -13.50 23.77
C ALA A 101 -6.75 -13.14 24.92
N ASN A 102 -7.30 -12.57 26.00
CA ASN A 102 -6.53 -12.16 27.19
C ASN A 102 -5.84 -13.35 27.89
N SER A 103 -6.43 -14.54 27.83
CA SER A 103 -5.87 -15.80 28.35
C SER A 103 -4.61 -16.25 27.59
N GLY A 104 -4.38 -15.76 26.38
CA GLY A 104 -3.37 -16.26 25.46
C GLY A 104 -3.92 -17.25 24.44
N ARG A 105 -5.19 -17.70 24.58
CA ARG A 105 -5.87 -18.49 23.54
C ARG A 105 -5.89 -17.70 22.24
N ILE A 106 -5.63 -18.35 21.12
CA ILE A 106 -5.66 -17.76 19.79
C ILE A 106 -6.78 -18.39 19.01
N TYR A 107 -7.66 -17.56 18.49
CA TYR A 107 -8.73 -17.97 17.57
C TYR A 107 -8.30 -17.69 16.15
N VAL A 108 -8.63 -18.60 15.23
CA VAL A 108 -8.53 -18.42 13.79
C VAL A 108 -9.92 -18.51 13.19
N PHE A 109 -10.32 -17.48 12.45
CA PHE A 109 -11.60 -17.36 11.75
C PHE A 109 -11.37 -17.52 10.26
N TYR A 110 -12.21 -18.26 9.57
CA TYR A 110 -12.06 -18.51 8.13
C TYR A 110 -13.38 -18.98 7.50
N ASN A 111 -13.44 -18.88 6.17
CA ASN A 111 -14.47 -19.51 5.38
C ASN A 111 -14.18 -21.00 5.24
N HIS A 112 -15.18 -21.85 5.42
CA HIS A 112 -15.09 -23.28 5.18
C HIS A 112 -16.23 -23.74 4.27
N ASN A 113 -15.91 -24.31 3.11
CA ASN A 113 -16.89 -24.78 2.12
C ASN A 113 -17.52 -26.11 2.55
N THR A 114 -18.14 -26.14 3.75
CA THR A 114 -18.68 -27.34 4.42
C THR A 114 -19.66 -28.11 3.54
N ASP A 115 -20.48 -27.40 2.77
CA ASP A 115 -21.51 -27.99 1.91
C ASP A 115 -20.97 -28.46 0.55
N ASN A 116 -19.66 -28.32 0.34
CA ASN A 116 -18.96 -28.71 -0.89
C ASN A 116 -19.60 -28.12 -2.17
N VAL A 117 -20.02 -26.86 -2.12
CA VAL A 117 -20.60 -26.14 -3.25
C VAL A 117 -19.51 -25.87 -4.29
N ARG A 118 -19.75 -26.24 -5.55
CA ARG A 118 -18.72 -26.18 -6.60
C ARG A 118 -18.98 -25.10 -7.64
N GLN A 119 -20.16 -24.54 -7.67
CA GLN A 119 -20.53 -23.44 -8.55
C GLN A 119 -21.73 -22.68 -8.02
N VAL A 120 -21.81 -21.41 -8.37
CA VAL A 120 -22.94 -20.53 -8.05
C VAL A 120 -23.37 -19.75 -9.27
N ILE A 121 -24.64 -19.34 -9.31
CA ILE A 121 -25.19 -18.53 -10.37
C ILE A 121 -24.43 -17.19 -10.41
N ALA A 122 -23.97 -16.80 -11.60
CA ALA A 122 -23.39 -15.50 -11.88
C ALA A 122 -24.45 -14.55 -12.44
N ASP A 123 -24.44 -13.30 -11.98
CA ASP A 123 -25.37 -12.24 -12.41
C ASP A 123 -24.85 -11.39 -13.57
N ASN A 124 -23.85 -11.91 -14.28
CA ASN A 124 -23.20 -11.23 -15.40
C ASN A 124 -23.04 -12.19 -16.59
N PRO A 125 -23.43 -11.79 -17.81
CA PRO A 125 -23.30 -12.61 -19.03
C PRO A 125 -21.85 -12.91 -19.44
N HIS A 126 -20.86 -12.37 -18.76
CA HIS A 126 -19.43 -12.65 -19.00
C HIS A 126 -19.08 -14.13 -18.73
N TYR A 127 -19.76 -14.79 -17.84
CA TYR A 127 -19.69 -16.24 -17.64
C TYR A 127 -20.59 -16.92 -18.67
N LYS A 128 -20.00 -17.48 -19.73
CA LYS A 128 -20.72 -18.05 -20.89
C LYS A 128 -21.78 -19.09 -20.55
N ASP A 129 -21.65 -19.76 -19.42
CA ASP A 129 -22.59 -20.76 -18.93
C ASP A 129 -23.47 -20.26 -17.75
N GLY A 130 -23.30 -19.01 -17.33
CA GLY A 130 -24.06 -18.40 -16.24
C GLY A 130 -23.61 -18.80 -14.84
N PHE A 131 -22.45 -19.43 -14.68
CA PHE A 131 -21.94 -19.89 -13.38
C PHE A 131 -20.53 -19.38 -13.04
N ASN A 132 -20.32 -19.03 -11.79
CA ASN A 132 -19.02 -18.82 -11.18
C ASN A 132 -18.60 -20.09 -10.41
N ARG A 133 -17.32 -20.47 -10.55
CA ARG A 133 -16.76 -21.69 -9.95
C ARG A 133 -15.71 -21.42 -8.90
N ARG A 134 -15.57 -20.19 -8.45
CA ARG A 134 -14.74 -19.90 -7.28
C ARG A 134 -15.43 -20.38 -6.02
N VAL A 135 -14.73 -21.20 -5.24
CA VAL A 135 -15.27 -21.86 -4.06
C VAL A 135 -14.83 -21.25 -2.74
N ASP A 136 -13.89 -20.31 -2.78
CA ASP A 136 -13.25 -19.67 -1.63
C ASP A 136 -14.17 -18.72 -0.82
N SER A 137 -15.24 -18.21 -1.43
CA SER A 137 -16.24 -17.34 -0.77
C SER A 137 -17.55 -18.04 -0.47
N LEU A 138 -17.52 -19.37 -0.38
CA LEU A 138 -18.68 -20.22 -0.15
C LEU A 138 -18.60 -20.93 1.19
N GLY A 139 -19.76 -21.45 1.65
CA GLY A 139 -19.87 -22.29 2.82
C GLY A 139 -20.19 -21.52 4.10
N HIS A 140 -19.56 -21.91 5.20
CA HIS A 140 -19.83 -21.41 6.54
C HIS A 140 -18.65 -20.60 7.08
N PHE A 141 -18.95 -19.57 7.85
CA PHE A 141 -17.92 -18.84 8.59
C PHE A 141 -17.70 -19.51 9.93
N VAL A 142 -16.49 -19.95 10.18
CA VAL A 142 -16.16 -20.81 11.30
C VAL A 142 -14.91 -20.33 12.03
N PHE A 143 -14.69 -20.88 13.23
CA PHE A 143 -13.44 -20.72 13.93
C PHE A 143 -12.92 -22.02 14.53
N LYS A 144 -11.62 -22.08 14.70
CA LYS A 144 -10.88 -23.00 15.58
C LYS A 144 -10.06 -22.18 16.57
N TYR A 145 -9.50 -22.84 17.57
CA TYR A 145 -8.63 -22.19 18.55
C TYR A 145 -7.41 -23.03 18.90
N SER A 146 -6.38 -22.34 19.40
CA SER A 146 -5.15 -22.92 19.95
C SER A 146 -4.91 -22.38 21.35
N ASP A 147 -4.60 -23.28 22.30
CA ASP A 147 -4.20 -22.95 23.66
C ASP A 147 -2.68 -23.12 23.89
N ASP A 148 -1.94 -23.51 22.86
CA ASP A 148 -0.52 -23.80 22.90
C ASP A 148 0.32 -22.92 21.93
N HIS A 149 -0.16 -21.70 21.73
CA HIS A 149 0.52 -20.70 20.89
C HIS A 149 0.60 -21.07 19.39
N GLY A 150 -0.40 -21.76 18.87
CA GLY A 150 -0.50 -22.16 17.46
C GLY A 150 0.27 -23.43 17.09
N ARG A 151 0.73 -24.23 18.09
CA ARG A 151 1.37 -25.52 17.83
C ARG A 151 0.38 -26.60 17.45
N THR A 152 -0.82 -26.52 18.02
CA THR A 152 -1.96 -27.38 17.64
C THR A 152 -3.26 -26.57 17.61
N TRP A 153 -4.23 -27.06 16.86
CA TRP A 153 -5.55 -26.46 16.72
C TRP A 153 -6.64 -27.41 17.21
N SER A 154 -7.74 -26.84 17.73
CA SER A 154 -8.88 -27.62 18.17
C SER A 154 -9.37 -28.56 17.05
N PRO A 155 -9.73 -29.82 17.36
CA PRO A 155 -10.24 -30.76 16.35
C PRO A 155 -11.59 -30.31 15.77
N ASN A 156 -12.42 -29.70 16.61
CA ASN A 156 -13.73 -29.23 16.24
C ASN A 156 -13.70 -27.83 15.64
N ARG A 157 -14.49 -27.59 14.61
CA ARG A 157 -14.88 -26.27 14.09
C ARG A 157 -16.15 -25.79 14.80
N TYR A 158 -16.24 -24.50 15.02
CA TYR A 158 -17.40 -23.84 15.60
C TYR A 158 -17.94 -22.85 14.58
N GLU A 159 -19.20 -23.03 14.19
CA GLU A 159 -19.85 -22.12 13.24
C GLU A 159 -20.25 -20.82 13.92
N ILE A 160 -20.07 -19.70 13.20
CA ILE A 160 -20.48 -18.38 13.63
C ILE A 160 -21.81 -18.04 12.95
N PRO A 161 -22.91 -17.95 13.72
CA PRO A 161 -24.20 -17.57 13.16
C PRO A 161 -24.15 -16.12 12.65
N GLN A 162 -24.67 -15.90 11.45
CA GLN A 162 -24.77 -14.59 10.84
C GLN A 162 -26.23 -14.22 10.64
N ARG A 163 -26.61 -13.01 11.06
CA ARG A 163 -27.94 -12.47 10.78
C ARG A 163 -28.06 -12.15 9.28
N ASP A 164 -29.24 -12.43 8.70
CA ASP A 164 -29.54 -12.12 7.32
C ASP A 164 -29.76 -10.61 7.13
N PHE A 165 -29.15 -10.09 6.08
CA PHE A 165 -29.32 -8.73 5.60
C PHE A 165 -30.15 -8.73 4.31
N GLU A 166 -30.54 -7.55 3.86
CA GLU A 166 -31.27 -7.40 2.61
C GLU A 166 -30.50 -7.99 1.41
N ILE A 167 -29.18 -7.79 1.39
CA ILE A 167 -28.29 -8.30 0.35
C ILE A 167 -28.29 -9.83 0.27
N ASP A 168 -28.37 -10.54 1.40
CA ASP A 168 -28.47 -12.01 1.43
C ASP A 168 -29.78 -12.48 0.82
N ARG A 169 -30.90 -11.85 1.20
CA ARG A 169 -32.24 -12.21 0.71
C ARG A 169 -32.46 -11.89 -0.76
N LYS A 170 -31.72 -10.92 -1.30
CA LYS A 170 -31.79 -10.51 -2.71
C LYS A 170 -30.83 -11.28 -3.62
N ASN A 171 -29.92 -12.09 -3.09
CA ASN A 171 -29.02 -12.89 -3.90
C ASN A 171 -29.80 -13.95 -4.71
N PRO A 172 -29.19 -14.56 -5.75
CA PRO A 172 -29.87 -15.56 -6.59
C PRO A 172 -30.44 -16.77 -5.85
N TYR A 173 -29.98 -17.03 -4.63
CA TYR A 173 -30.43 -18.15 -3.78
C TYR A 173 -31.38 -17.73 -2.67
N GLN A 174 -31.80 -16.45 -2.64
CA GLN A 174 -32.77 -15.92 -1.68
C GLN A 174 -32.36 -16.18 -0.20
N GLY A 175 -31.08 -16.07 0.10
CA GLY A 175 -30.50 -16.29 1.43
C GLY A 175 -30.30 -17.75 1.83
N LYS A 176 -30.73 -18.73 1.03
CA LYS A 176 -30.48 -20.16 1.29
C LYS A 176 -28.99 -20.51 1.18
N LEU A 177 -28.27 -19.87 0.29
CA LEU A 177 -26.82 -19.87 0.20
C LEU A 177 -26.35 -18.44 0.39
N LYS A 178 -25.48 -18.21 1.36
CA LYS A 178 -24.89 -16.91 1.67
C LYS A 178 -23.51 -16.83 1.06
N PHE A 179 -23.19 -15.66 0.55
CA PHE A 179 -21.87 -15.34 0.03
C PHE A 179 -21.21 -14.32 0.93
N PHE A 180 -19.99 -14.57 1.34
CA PHE A 180 -19.26 -13.70 2.20
C PHE A 180 -17.75 -13.91 2.05
N TRP A 181 -17.01 -12.95 2.56
CA TRP A 181 -15.57 -12.95 2.52
C TRP A 181 -15.03 -12.22 3.75
N THR A 182 -13.97 -12.73 4.33
CA THR A 182 -13.29 -12.07 5.43
C THR A 182 -11.94 -11.56 4.99
N VAL A 183 -11.73 -10.27 5.16
CA VAL A 183 -10.48 -9.57 4.94
C VAL A 183 -10.36 -8.47 6.00
N GLY A 184 -9.18 -8.25 6.50
CA GLY A 184 -8.94 -7.31 7.58
C GLY A 184 -8.75 -8.01 8.92
N LYS A 185 -7.90 -7.43 9.74
CA LYS A 185 -7.49 -8.02 11.03
C LYS A 185 -8.63 -8.01 12.03
N ALA A 186 -8.87 -9.15 12.69
CA ALA A 186 -9.74 -9.17 13.86
C ALA A 186 -9.10 -8.41 15.02
N PHE A 187 -9.91 -7.80 15.87
CA PHE A 187 -9.43 -6.96 16.96
C PHE A 187 -10.24 -7.13 18.24
N ALA A 188 -9.60 -6.83 19.36
CA ALA A 188 -10.24 -6.76 20.66
C ALA A 188 -10.47 -5.30 21.04
N TYR A 189 -11.69 -4.98 21.53
CA TYR A 189 -11.97 -3.67 22.07
C TYR A 189 -12.88 -3.80 23.32
N LYS A 190 -12.46 -3.18 24.42
CA LYS A 190 -13.05 -3.41 25.76
C LYS A 190 -13.04 -4.92 26.05
N ASN A 191 -14.16 -5.52 26.34
CA ASN A 191 -14.27 -6.95 26.66
C ASN A 191 -14.83 -7.78 25.49
N ALA A 192 -14.89 -7.23 24.28
CA ALA A 192 -15.44 -7.88 23.11
C ALA A 192 -14.39 -8.14 22.03
N GLY A 193 -14.53 -9.23 21.32
CA GLY A 193 -13.80 -9.51 20.09
C GLY A 193 -14.64 -9.11 18.87
N TYR A 194 -13.97 -8.60 17.84
CA TYR A 194 -14.58 -8.15 16.59
C TYR A 194 -13.88 -8.81 15.41
N VAL A 195 -14.65 -9.29 14.44
CA VAL A 195 -14.13 -9.93 13.23
C VAL A 195 -14.74 -9.23 12.01
N PRO A 196 -13.93 -8.62 11.14
CA PRO A 196 -14.40 -8.05 9.88
C PRO A 196 -15.03 -9.13 9.00
N LEU A 197 -16.11 -8.77 8.30
CA LEU A 197 -16.73 -9.60 7.30
C LEU A 197 -17.43 -8.69 6.29
N HIS A 198 -17.61 -9.12 5.06
CA HIS A 198 -18.54 -8.47 4.16
C HIS A 198 -19.43 -9.50 3.48
N LYS A 199 -20.66 -9.08 3.24
CA LYS A 199 -21.66 -9.87 2.54
C LYS A 199 -21.66 -9.53 1.07
N VAL A 200 -21.89 -10.53 0.23
CA VAL A 200 -21.85 -10.43 -1.22
C VAL A 200 -23.22 -10.76 -1.77
N GLY A 201 -23.73 -9.91 -2.66
CA GLY A 201 -25.03 -10.10 -3.30
C GLY A 201 -24.96 -10.85 -4.62
N GLY A 202 -23.80 -10.87 -5.29
CA GLY A 202 -23.66 -11.53 -6.55
C GLY A 202 -22.23 -11.64 -7.05
N PHE A 203 -22.06 -12.46 -8.09
CA PHE A 203 -20.80 -12.72 -8.77
C PHE A 203 -20.91 -12.38 -10.24
N GLY A 204 -19.89 -11.75 -10.80
CA GLY A 204 -19.88 -11.38 -12.20
C GLY A 204 -18.51 -10.89 -12.64
N GLU A 205 -18.51 -10.03 -13.66
CA GLU A 205 -17.27 -9.41 -14.11
C GLU A 205 -16.61 -8.64 -12.97
N GLY A 206 -15.32 -8.91 -12.75
CA GLY A 206 -14.59 -8.32 -11.65
C GLY A 206 -14.85 -8.99 -10.31
N PHE A 207 -15.47 -10.14 -10.31
CA PHE A 207 -15.73 -11.06 -9.20
C PHE A 207 -16.99 -10.69 -8.40
N PHE A 208 -16.96 -9.80 -7.42
CA PHE A 208 -18.16 -9.37 -6.72
C PHE A 208 -18.81 -8.19 -7.45
N THR A 209 -20.10 -8.29 -7.71
CA THR A 209 -20.89 -7.25 -8.37
C THR A 209 -21.62 -6.35 -7.40
N SER A 210 -21.86 -6.84 -6.17
CA SER A 210 -22.37 -6.05 -5.06
C SER A 210 -21.87 -6.61 -3.73
N SER A 211 -21.58 -5.73 -2.78
CA SER A 211 -21.14 -6.12 -1.43
C SER A 211 -21.41 -5.02 -0.40
N GLU A 212 -21.57 -5.44 0.85
CA GLU A 212 -21.78 -4.57 2.02
C GLU A 212 -20.89 -5.04 3.18
N GLY A 213 -20.27 -4.08 3.87
CA GLY A 213 -19.44 -4.37 5.04
C GLY A 213 -20.28 -4.72 6.25
N VAL A 214 -19.85 -5.72 7.01
CA VAL A 214 -20.41 -6.09 8.31
C VAL A 214 -19.29 -6.34 9.32
N LEU A 215 -19.66 -6.37 10.60
CA LEU A 215 -18.74 -6.61 11.68
C LEU A 215 -19.36 -7.64 12.63
N LEU A 216 -18.71 -8.77 12.78
CA LEU A 216 -19.12 -9.76 13.77
C LEU A 216 -18.54 -9.35 15.12
N ARG A 217 -19.38 -9.34 16.15
CA ARG A 217 -18.99 -9.00 17.51
C ARG A 217 -19.31 -10.15 18.45
N SER A 218 -18.35 -10.52 19.29
CA SER A 218 -18.58 -11.43 20.39
C SER A 218 -18.34 -10.72 21.73
N PRO A 219 -19.34 -10.64 22.60
CA PRO A 219 -19.20 -9.96 23.89
C PRO A 219 -18.34 -10.75 24.90
N ASN A 220 -18.10 -12.05 24.66
CA ASN A 220 -17.47 -12.94 25.63
C ASN A 220 -16.29 -13.76 25.10
N ILE A 221 -15.93 -13.73 23.82
CA ILE A 221 -14.86 -14.56 23.24
C ILE A 221 -13.48 -14.35 23.93
N LEU A 222 -13.25 -13.18 24.49
CA LEU A 222 -11.96 -12.86 25.14
C LEU A 222 -11.81 -13.53 26.52
N SER A 223 -12.90 -14.05 27.12
CA SER A 223 -12.92 -14.57 28.50
C SER A 223 -13.66 -15.90 28.66
N GLU A 224 -14.53 -16.30 27.70
CA GLU A 224 -15.29 -17.54 27.77
C GLU A 224 -14.38 -18.74 27.44
N PRO A 225 -14.16 -19.68 28.40
CA PRO A 225 -13.31 -20.83 28.17
C PRO A 225 -13.96 -21.92 27.30
N ASP A 226 -15.30 -22.02 27.31
CA ASP A 226 -16.06 -22.99 26.53
C ASP A 226 -16.44 -22.40 25.17
N PRO A 227 -15.81 -22.83 24.06
CA PRO A 227 -16.07 -22.27 22.75
C PRO A 227 -17.52 -22.45 22.27
N ALA A 228 -18.25 -23.42 22.81
CA ALA A 228 -19.67 -23.64 22.48
C ALA A 228 -20.61 -22.60 23.12
N LYS A 229 -20.12 -21.84 24.11
CA LYS A 229 -20.87 -20.77 24.79
C LYS A 229 -20.50 -19.37 24.29
N ILE A 230 -19.64 -19.26 23.30
CA ILE A 230 -19.30 -17.98 22.69
C ILE A 230 -20.54 -17.44 21.96
N GLN A 231 -20.88 -16.19 22.28
CA GLN A 231 -22.04 -15.50 21.72
C GLN A 231 -21.60 -14.59 20.58
N TRP A 232 -22.48 -14.41 19.59
CA TRP A 232 -22.19 -13.61 18.41
C TRP A 232 -23.33 -12.66 18.06
N GLU A 233 -22.96 -11.46 17.62
CA GLU A 233 -23.83 -10.45 17.06
C GLU A 233 -23.31 -10.08 15.65
N THR A 234 -24.21 -9.84 14.71
CA THR A 234 -23.86 -9.31 13.38
C THR A 234 -24.24 -7.83 13.34
N LEU A 235 -23.26 -6.96 13.14
CA LEU A 235 -23.39 -5.51 13.07
C LEU A 235 -23.20 -4.99 11.64
N PRO A 236 -23.75 -3.82 11.29
CA PRO A 236 -24.56 -2.92 12.12
C PRO A 236 -25.94 -3.48 12.46
N ASP A 237 -26.65 -2.79 13.34
CA ASP A 237 -28.07 -3.05 13.56
C ASP A 237 -28.86 -2.73 12.27
N GLY A 238 -30.08 -3.31 12.13
CA GLY A 238 -30.86 -3.15 10.90
C GLY A 238 -30.49 -4.18 9.82
N GLU A 239 -30.88 -3.91 8.59
CA GLU A 239 -30.85 -4.89 7.48
C GLU A 239 -29.87 -4.53 6.35
N ILE A 240 -29.13 -3.45 6.53
CA ILE A 240 -28.21 -2.90 5.54
C ILE A 240 -26.83 -2.75 6.18
N GLY A 241 -25.80 -3.25 5.51
CA GLY A 241 -24.43 -3.14 5.94
C GLY A 241 -23.80 -1.78 5.58
N ILE A 242 -22.47 -1.67 5.77
CA ILE A 242 -21.69 -0.51 5.36
C ILE A 242 -21.65 -0.47 3.83
N ARG A 243 -22.04 0.64 3.24
CA ARG A 243 -22.10 0.90 1.80
C ARG A 243 -21.17 2.02 1.39
N THR A 244 -20.93 2.13 0.09
CA THR A 244 -20.23 3.26 -0.55
C THR A 244 -20.92 4.59 -0.28
N PRO A 245 -20.22 5.71 -0.46
CA PRO A 245 -20.85 7.04 -0.42
C PRO A 245 -22.03 7.15 -1.39
N ALA A 246 -22.96 8.02 -1.08
CA ALA A 246 -24.12 8.29 -1.95
C ALA A 246 -23.68 8.61 -3.40
N GLY A 247 -24.23 7.89 -4.37
CA GLY A 247 -23.84 7.97 -5.77
C GLY A 247 -22.60 7.15 -6.15
N GLY A 248 -22.02 6.41 -5.22
CA GLY A 248 -20.95 5.43 -5.49
C GLY A 248 -21.47 4.12 -6.06
N GLY A 249 -20.56 3.26 -6.44
CA GLY A 249 -20.85 1.94 -6.98
C GLY A 249 -21.38 0.96 -5.92
N PRO A 250 -21.87 -0.23 -6.33
CA PRO A 250 -22.51 -1.19 -5.43
C PRO A 250 -21.53 -2.04 -4.62
N VAL A 251 -20.22 -1.77 -4.67
CA VAL A 251 -19.19 -2.62 -4.06
C VAL A 251 -18.53 -1.90 -2.89
N ALA A 252 -18.78 -2.38 -1.67
CA ALA A 252 -18.11 -1.98 -0.43
C ALA A 252 -17.52 -3.24 0.22
N GLU A 253 -16.22 -3.47 0.04
CA GLU A 253 -15.57 -4.73 0.42
C GLU A 253 -14.23 -4.50 1.13
N GLU A 254 -13.71 -5.54 1.79
CA GLU A 254 -12.41 -5.55 2.45
C GLU A 254 -12.28 -4.45 3.51
N GLN A 255 -13.19 -4.46 4.47
CA GLN A 255 -13.21 -3.50 5.56
C GLN A 255 -12.02 -3.70 6.50
N SER A 256 -11.30 -2.62 6.77
CA SER A 256 -10.26 -2.53 7.79
C SER A 256 -10.69 -1.57 8.89
N PHE A 257 -10.59 -2.01 10.15
CA PHE A 257 -11.09 -1.27 11.30
C PHE A 257 -9.96 -0.82 12.22
N SER A 258 -10.08 0.38 12.77
CA SER A 258 -9.16 0.94 13.77
C SER A 258 -9.92 1.65 14.88
N ILE A 259 -9.49 1.48 16.13
CA ILE A 259 -10.11 2.11 17.29
C ILE A 259 -9.41 3.43 17.60
N LEU A 260 -10.18 4.51 17.75
CA LEU A 260 -9.69 5.83 18.14
C LEU A 260 -9.66 5.97 19.68
N SER A 261 -9.00 7.03 20.15
CA SER A 261 -8.80 7.24 21.60
C SER A 261 -10.10 7.50 22.36
N ASP A 262 -11.14 8.05 21.70
CA ASP A 262 -12.48 8.25 22.26
C ASP A 262 -13.37 6.99 22.21
N GLY A 263 -12.86 5.90 21.64
CA GLY A 263 -13.60 4.65 21.46
C GLY A 263 -14.42 4.56 20.18
N SER A 264 -14.35 5.56 19.34
CA SER A 264 -14.92 5.48 17.99
C SER A 264 -14.21 4.41 17.16
N ILE A 265 -14.94 3.80 16.23
CA ILE A 265 -14.40 2.83 15.27
C ILE A 265 -14.30 3.52 13.91
N PHE A 266 -13.11 3.66 13.39
CA PHE A 266 -12.84 4.02 11.99
C PHE A 266 -12.89 2.78 11.14
N CYS A 267 -13.58 2.84 10.00
CA CYS A 267 -13.62 1.79 8.99
C CYS A 267 -13.20 2.37 7.64
N VAL A 268 -12.21 1.79 7.00
CA VAL A 268 -11.85 2.06 5.60
C VAL A 268 -12.07 0.83 4.76
N PHE A 269 -12.49 1.00 3.51
CA PHE A 269 -12.84 -0.13 2.65
C PHE A 269 -12.66 0.16 1.16
N ARG A 270 -12.50 -0.90 0.41
CA ARG A 270 -12.32 -0.91 -1.04
C ARG A 270 -13.64 -0.65 -1.77
N THR A 271 -13.57 0.13 -2.84
CA THR A 271 -14.68 0.40 -3.77
C THR A 271 -14.25 0.18 -5.23
N ILE A 272 -15.18 0.32 -6.15
CA ILE A 272 -14.92 0.35 -7.61
C ILE A 272 -14.87 1.79 -8.16
N ASP A 273 -14.88 2.79 -7.30
CA ASP A 273 -15.10 4.19 -7.67
C ASP A 273 -13.80 4.96 -7.97
N GLY A 274 -12.65 4.29 -7.87
CA GLY A 274 -11.33 4.92 -8.03
C GLY A 274 -10.82 5.61 -6.76
N TYR A 275 -11.54 5.48 -5.65
CA TYR A 275 -11.21 6.00 -4.32
C TYR A 275 -11.58 4.95 -3.28
N SER A 276 -10.79 4.82 -2.21
CA SER A 276 -11.26 4.13 -1.01
C SER A 276 -12.32 4.95 -0.30
N ALA A 277 -13.24 4.29 0.38
CA ALA A 277 -14.22 4.95 1.23
C ALA A 277 -13.97 4.65 2.71
N TYR A 278 -14.49 5.51 3.57
CA TYR A 278 -14.42 5.35 5.01
C TYR A 278 -15.70 5.80 5.71
N THR A 279 -15.86 5.34 6.93
CA THR A 279 -16.94 5.77 7.82
C THR A 279 -16.50 5.62 9.28
N TYR A 280 -17.27 6.22 10.19
CA TYR A 280 -17.07 6.09 11.64
C TYR A 280 -18.32 5.51 12.31
N SER A 281 -18.10 4.68 13.33
CA SER A 281 -19.12 4.32 14.30
C SER A 281 -18.78 4.93 15.66
N ARG A 282 -19.79 5.50 16.33
CA ARG A 282 -19.65 6.12 17.65
C ARG A 282 -20.26 5.25 18.76
N ASP A 283 -20.84 4.13 18.40
CA ASP A 283 -21.63 3.25 19.28
C ASP A 283 -21.18 1.77 19.26
N GLY A 284 -19.91 1.54 18.92
CA GLY A 284 -19.32 0.20 18.93
C GLY A 284 -19.71 -0.67 17.73
N GLY A 285 -20.01 -0.08 16.60
CA GLY A 285 -20.34 -0.76 15.33
C GLY A 285 -21.84 -0.95 15.10
N ARG A 286 -22.71 -0.49 16.00
CA ARG A 286 -24.17 -0.65 15.86
C ARG A 286 -24.77 0.22 14.77
N SER A 287 -24.24 1.43 14.62
CA SER A 287 -24.56 2.32 13.50
C SER A 287 -23.31 2.98 12.95
N TRP A 288 -23.40 3.48 11.71
CA TRP A 288 -22.29 4.09 10.99
C TRP A 288 -22.71 5.42 10.42
N GLU A 289 -21.82 6.40 10.49
CA GLU A 289 -21.98 7.69 9.80
C GLU A 289 -22.07 7.46 8.28
N PRO A 290 -22.64 8.38 7.49
CA PRO A 290 -22.61 8.29 6.04
C PRO A 290 -21.18 8.15 5.51
N SER A 291 -20.93 7.14 4.71
CA SER A 291 -19.60 6.88 4.13
C SER A 291 -19.13 8.05 3.26
N GLN A 292 -17.83 8.30 3.26
CA GLN A 292 -17.16 9.32 2.48
C GLN A 292 -15.92 8.73 1.80
N TYR A 293 -15.47 9.36 0.70
CA TYR A 293 -14.18 9.00 0.10
C TYR A 293 -13.01 9.56 0.90
N MET A 294 -11.94 8.76 0.99
CA MET A 294 -10.72 9.11 1.72
C MET A 294 -10.11 10.42 1.22
N ARG A 295 -9.60 11.22 2.16
CA ARG A 295 -8.97 12.53 1.88
C ARG A 295 -7.68 12.70 2.66
N PHE A 296 -6.72 13.39 2.03
CA PHE A 296 -5.59 13.97 2.74
C PHE A 296 -6.04 15.09 3.67
N ALA A 297 -5.20 15.47 4.62
CA ALA A 297 -5.48 16.57 5.54
C ALA A 297 -5.69 17.93 4.86
N ASP A 298 -5.23 18.10 3.63
CA ASP A 298 -5.44 19.28 2.79
C ASP A 298 -6.79 19.26 2.03
N GLY A 299 -7.60 18.21 2.21
CA GLY A 299 -8.93 18.05 1.62
C GLY A 299 -8.98 17.38 0.26
N ARG A 300 -7.84 17.15 -0.41
CA ARG A 300 -7.80 16.40 -1.69
C ARG A 300 -8.20 14.95 -1.50
N LEU A 301 -8.88 14.37 -2.49
CA LEU A 301 -9.25 12.96 -2.50
C LEU A 301 -8.02 12.07 -2.64
N MET A 302 -7.99 10.98 -1.89
CA MET A 302 -6.99 9.92 -2.04
C MET A 302 -7.44 8.95 -3.11
N LYS A 303 -6.72 8.90 -4.22
CA LYS A 303 -6.98 7.96 -5.31
C LYS A 303 -6.57 6.55 -4.95
N HIS A 304 -7.41 5.59 -5.29
CA HIS A 304 -7.13 4.19 -5.05
C HIS A 304 -7.89 3.31 -6.05
N PRO A 305 -7.24 2.30 -6.68
CA PRO A 305 -7.90 1.36 -7.57
C PRO A 305 -8.74 0.35 -6.75
N ARG A 306 -9.41 -0.59 -7.42
CA ARG A 306 -10.03 -1.74 -6.74
C ARG A 306 -8.96 -2.71 -6.23
N ALA A 307 -8.33 -2.34 -5.13
CA ALA A 307 -7.26 -3.10 -4.50
C ALA A 307 -7.44 -3.10 -2.98
N ALA A 308 -6.75 -3.99 -2.29
CA ALA A 308 -6.73 -4.02 -0.84
C ALA A 308 -6.21 -2.69 -0.28
N ASN A 309 -6.91 -2.14 0.72
CA ASN A 309 -6.52 -0.96 1.46
C ASN A 309 -6.70 -1.21 2.96
N PHE A 310 -5.76 -0.77 3.77
CA PHE A 310 -5.76 -1.07 5.21
C PHE A 310 -5.32 0.14 6.01
N ALA A 311 -5.97 0.31 7.17
CA ALA A 311 -5.54 1.29 8.16
C ALA A 311 -5.32 0.61 9.51
N TRP A 312 -4.23 0.95 10.17
CA TRP A 312 -3.88 0.42 11.48
C TRP A 312 -3.62 1.55 12.46
N ARG A 313 -4.04 1.34 13.69
CA ARG A 313 -3.60 2.15 14.82
C ARG A 313 -2.31 1.56 15.38
N CYS A 314 -1.25 2.37 15.42
CA CYS A 314 0.04 2.01 15.99
C CYS A 314 0.05 2.13 17.52
N GLU A 315 0.99 1.45 18.19
CA GLU A 315 1.16 1.50 19.65
C GLU A 315 1.39 2.93 20.17
N ASN A 316 1.99 3.80 19.36
CA ASN A 316 2.19 5.22 19.67
C ASN A 316 0.92 6.08 19.52
N GLY A 317 -0.24 5.48 19.24
CA GLY A 317 -1.52 6.16 19.06
C GLY A 317 -1.72 6.85 17.72
N LYS A 318 -0.75 6.79 16.83
CA LYS A 318 -0.85 7.29 15.45
C LYS A 318 -1.35 6.19 14.52
N PHE A 319 -1.57 6.53 13.25
CA PHE A 319 -2.13 5.60 12.26
C PHE A 319 -1.25 5.49 11.03
N LEU A 320 -1.37 4.37 10.32
CA LEU A 320 -0.81 4.13 9.00
C LEU A 320 -1.92 3.68 8.06
N TYR A 321 -1.84 4.09 6.80
CA TYR A 321 -2.79 3.71 5.77
C TYR A 321 -2.07 3.25 4.50
N TRP A 322 -2.33 2.01 4.08
CA TRP A 322 -1.80 1.35 2.89
C TRP A 322 -2.74 1.56 1.71
N PHE A 323 -2.21 2.01 0.57
CA PHE A 323 -2.96 2.20 -0.67
C PHE A 323 -2.02 2.31 -1.89
N HIS A 324 -2.56 2.55 -3.11
CA HIS A 324 -1.75 2.55 -4.34
C HIS A 324 -1.65 3.91 -5.05
N ASN A 325 -2.27 4.96 -4.54
CA ASN A 325 -2.13 6.36 -4.96
C ASN A 325 -2.29 6.61 -6.47
N HIS A 326 -3.32 6.04 -7.06
CA HIS A 326 -3.75 6.28 -8.44
C HIS A 326 -5.22 5.94 -8.64
N GLY A 327 -5.79 6.31 -9.80
CA GLY A 327 -7.16 5.95 -10.18
C GLY A 327 -8.07 7.17 -10.26
N GLY A 328 -8.89 7.40 -9.25
CA GLY A 328 -9.82 8.52 -9.21
C GLY A 328 -10.94 8.40 -10.26
N ARG A 329 -11.46 9.53 -10.70
CA ARG A 329 -12.50 9.64 -11.73
C ARG A 329 -12.17 8.83 -12.99
N PHE A 330 -10.90 8.73 -13.35
CA PHE A 330 -10.44 8.01 -14.53
C PHE A 330 -10.90 6.54 -14.55
N ILE A 331 -10.95 5.86 -13.39
CA ILE A 331 -11.45 4.48 -13.31
C ILE A 331 -12.93 4.42 -13.68
N ARG A 332 -13.75 5.34 -13.20
CA ARG A 332 -15.19 5.39 -13.49
C ARG A 332 -15.50 5.69 -14.96
N GLU A 333 -14.67 6.51 -15.60
CA GLU A 333 -14.82 6.87 -17.02
C GLU A 333 -14.35 5.77 -17.98
N HIS A 334 -13.62 4.77 -17.44
CA HIS A 334 -13.07 3.66 -18.23
C HIS A 334 -13.43 2.29 -17.62
N PRO A 335 -14.72 2.01 -17.35
CA PRO A 335 -15.14 0.81 -16.61
C PRO A 335 -14.75 -0.51 -17.30
N ASN A 336 -14.54 -0.48 -18.62
CA ASN A 336 -14.15 -1.66 -19.40
C ASN A 336 -12.63 -1.94 -19.37
N ARG A 337 -11.84 -1.09 -18.74
CA ARG A 337 -10.39 -1.32 -18.56
C ARG A 337 -10.13 -2.00 -17.23
N ARG A 338 -10.25 -3.31 -17.20
CA ARG A 338 -10.10 -4.14 -16.01
C ARG A 338 -8.75 -3.93 -15.30
N SER A 339 -7.66 -3.75 -16.04
CA SER A 339 -6.33 -3.45 -15.52
C SER A 339 -6.29 -2.21 -14.63
N MET A 340 -7.05 -1.16 -14.97
CA MET A 340 -7.10 0.06 -14.16
C MET A 340 -7.77 -0.15 -12.81
N ALA A 341 -8.69 -1.10 -12.70
CA ALA A 341 -9.40 -1.38 -11.46
C ALA A 341 -8.63 -2.32 -10.53
N TYR A 342 -7.87 -3.28 -11.06
CA TYR A 342 -7.27 -4.36 -10.27
C TYR A 342 -5.75 -4.42 -10.27
N GLU A 343 -5.12 -4.01 -11.35
CA GLU A 343 -3.69 -4.24 -11.59
C GLU A 343 -2.86 -3.14 -10.96
N ASP A 344 -2.07 -2.44 -11.45
CA ASP A 344 -1.31 -1.26 -10.96
C ASP A 344 -1.17 -1.17 -9.40
N ARG A 345 -0.76 -2.28 -8.76
CA ARG A 345 -0.55 -2.35 -7.31
C ARG A 345 0.91 -2.18 -6.92
N ASN A 346 1.69 -1.61 -7.81
CA ASN A 346 3.11 -1.33 -7.68
C ASN A 346 3.42 0.08 -8.18
N PRO A 347 3.99 0.97 -7.38
CA PRO A 347 4.44 0.77 -6.00
C PRO A 347 3.31 0.83 -4.97
N VAL A 348 3.65 0.44 -3.74
CA VAL A 348 2.81 0.62 -2.56
C VAL A 348 3.15 1.93 -1.87
N TRP A 349 2.12 2.62 -1.40
CA TRP A 349 2.23 3.88 -0.68
C TRP A 349 1.67 3.75 0.73
N LEU A 350 2.31 4.44 1.69
CA LEU A 350 1.78 4.64 3.03
C LEU A 350 1.49 6.12 3.27
N ALA A 351 0.35 6.41 3.90
CA ALA A 351 0.08 7.70 4.53
C ALA A 351 0.09 7.53 6.06
N GLY A 352 0.58 8.55 6.76
CA GLY A 352 0.55 8.63 8.22
C GLY A 352 -0.73 9.35 8.67
N GLY A 353 -1.34 8.87 9.76
CA GLY A 353 -2.53 9.48 10.34
C GLY A 353 -2.30 9.97 11.77
N VAL A 354 -2.94 11.06 12.15
CA VAL A 354 -3.00 11.55 13.52
C VAL A 354 -4.44 11.88 13.88
N GLU A 355 -4.81 11.64 15.14
CA GLU A 355 -6.14 11.98 15.63
C GLU A 355 -6.32 13.50 15.73
N ALA A 356 -7.52 13.94 15.47
CA ALA A 356 -7.99 15.31 15.69
C ALA A 356 -9.43 15.29 16.17
N ASP A 357 -9.90 16.41 16.72
CA ASP A 357 -11.30 16.58 17.05
C ASP A 357 -12.12 16.82 15.78
N GLY A 358 -13.22 16.11 15.67
CA GLY A 358 -14.23 16.27 14.62
C GLY A 358 -15.58 16.65 15.21
N PRO A 359 -16.59 16.90 14.38
CA PRO A 359 -17.91 17.38 14.85
C PRO A 359 -18.67 16.35 15.71
N THR A 360 -18.44 15.05 15.50
CA THR A 360 -19.18 13.96 16.15
C THR A 360 -18.30 13.07 17.04
N GLY A 361 -16.99 13.35 17.14
CA GLY A 361 -15.99 12.58 17.87
C GLY A 361 -14.63 12.70 17.19
N LYS A 362 -13.67 11.89 17.60
CA LYS A 362 -12.33 11.88 17.00
C LYS A 362 -12.40 11.47 15.52
N ILE A 363 -11.52 12.09 14.73
CA ILE A 363 -11.28 11.76 13.32
C ILE A 363 -9.79 11.56 13.08
N ILE A 364 -9.43 10.99 11.94
CA ILE A 364 -8.02 10.83 11.53
C ILE A 364 -7.71 11.83 10.42
N ARG A 365 -6.65 12.63 10.60
CA ARG A 365 -6.07 13.48 9.56
C ARG A 365 -4.90 12.75 8.91
N TRP A 366 -4.92 12.63 7.59
CA TRP A 366 -3.95 11.84 6.83
C TRP A 366 -2.89 12.70 6.15
N SER A 367 -1.62 12.32 6.28
CA SER A 367 -0.49 12.93 5.58
C SER A 367 -0.49 12.60 4.09
N GLN A 368 0.30 13.33 3.31
CA GLN A 368 0.67 12.91 1.97
C GLN A 368 1.61 11.69 2.04
N PRO A 369 1.59 10.79 1.03
CA PRO A 369 2.19 9.47 1.18
C PRO A 369 3.66 9.39 0.80
N GLU A 370 4.29 8.29 1.23
CA GLU A 370 5.62 7.83 0.82
C GLU A 370 5.52 6.46 0.14
N ILE A 371 6.42 6.17 -0.81
CA ILE A 371 6.59 4.81 -1.35
C ILE A 371 7.27 3.95 -0.30
N VAL A 372 6.62 2.84 0.10
CA VAL A 372 7.14 1.92 1.11
C VAL A 372 7.64 0.61 0.52
N LEU A 373 6.98 0.08 -0.52
CA LEU A 373 7.39 -1.14 -1.21
C LEU A 373 7.25 -0.99 -2.73
N TYR A 374 8.09 -1.67 -3.48
CA TYR A 374 8.01 -1.76 -4.93
C TYR A 374 8.67 -3.04 -5.45
N ASP A 375 8.30 -3.43 -6.66
CA ASP A 375 8.97 -4.42 -7.49
C ASP A 375 9.47 -3.79 -8.81
N ASP A 376 10.48 -4.41 -9.42
CA ASP A 376 11.00 -3.99 -10.72
C ASP A 376 10.00 -4.25 -11.86
N ASP A 377 9.19 -5.29 -11.72
CA ASP A 377 8.08 -5.56 -12.63
C ASP A 377 6.86 -4.74 -12.23
N PRO A 378 6.43 -3.77 -13.05
CA PRO A 378 5.28 -2.93 -12.74
C PRO A 378 3.95 -3.70 -12.62
N ILE A 379 3.89 -4.93 -13.14
CA ILE A 379 2.67 -5.76 -13.14
C ILE A 379 2.50 -6.52 -11.81
N VAL A 380 3.56 -6.66 -11.01
CA VAL A 380 3.49 -7.33 -9.70
C VAL A 380 2.45 -6.64 -8.81
N ARG A 381 1.60 -7.47 -8.20
CA ARG A 381 0.46 -7.00 -7.38
C ARG A 381 0.71 -7.28 -5.91
N MET A 382 1.11 -6.28 -5.15
CA MET A 382 1.22 -6.36 -3.69
C MET A 382 -0.13 -6.10 -3.03
N SER A 383 -0.57 -7.01 -2.17
CA SER A 383 -1.92 -7.00 -1.60
C SER A 383 -1.96 -7.54 -0.17
N TYR A 384 -3.09 -7.37 0.50
CA TYR A 384 -3.46 -7.97 1.78
C TYR A 384 -2.36 -7.88 2.85
N PRO A 385 -1.91 -6.66 3.16
CA PRO A 385 -0.88 -6.44 4.15
C PRO A 385 -1.39 -6.65 5.57
N ASP A 386 -0.47 -6.96 6.48
CA ASP A 386 -0.65 -6.78 7.92
C ASP A 386 0.48 -5.90 8.48
N LEU A 387 0.18 -5.14 9.53
CA LEU A 387 1.16 -4.39 10.29
C LEU A 387 1.47 -5.11 11.59
N VAL A 388 2.75 -5.36 11.83
CA VAL A 388 3.25 -5.93 13.08
C VAL A 388 4.22 -4.95 13.73
N GLU A 389 3.94 -4.56 14.97
CA GLU A 389 4.85 -3.79 15.80
C GLU A 389 5.51 -4.70 16.83
N ASP A 390 6.83 -4.69 16.90
CA ASP A 390 7.57 -5.53 17.82
C ASP A 390 8.87 -4.88 18.28
N GLY A 391 8.94 -4.56 19.59
CA GLY A 391 10.10 -3.94 20.20
C GLY A 391 10.46 -2.58 19.59
N GLY A 392 9.48 -1.77 19.25
CA GLY A 392 9.64 -0.44 18.64
C GLY A 392 10.02 -0.48 17.14
N GLN A 393 10.00 -1.64 16.54
CA GLN A 393 10.18 -1.83 15.09
C GLN A 393 8.84 -2.14 14.43
N TYR A 394 8.73 -1.74 13.16
CA TYR A 394 7.53 -1.91 12.35
C TYR A 394 7.81 -2.85 11.19
N PHE A 395 6.88 -3.76 10.94
CA PHE A 395 6.97 -4.73 9.86
C PHE A 395 5.65 -4.75 9.10
N LEU A 396 5.74 -4.88 7.77
CA LEU A 396 4.59 -5.15 6.91
C LEU A 396 4.70 -6.56 6.36
N THR A 397 3.59 -7.29 6.38
CA THR A 397 3.45 -8.45 5.50
C THR A 397 2.77 -8.02 4.20
N GLU A 398 2.93 -8.79 3.15
CA GLU A 398 2.18 -8.65 1.90
C GLU A 398 2.16 -9.97 1.14
N THR A 399 1.27 -10.07 0.16
CA THR A 399 1.22 -11.19 -0.78
C THR A 399 1.14 -10.70 -2.23
N GLN A 400 1.77 -11.47 -3.12
CA GLN A 400 1.61 -11.36 -4.57
C GLN A 400 0.72 -12.48 -5.12
N LYS A 401 0.08 -13.26 -4.25
CA LYS A 401 -0.75 -14.44 -4.48
C LYS A 401 0.02 -15.76 -4.70
N ASP A 402 1.25 -15.72 -5.15
CA ASP A 402 2.16 -16.87 -5.32
C ASP A 402 3.31 -16.84 -4.32
N VAL A 403 3.48 -15.77 -3.59
CA VAL A 403 4.47 -15.60 -2.52
C VAL A 403 4.01 -14.55 -1.53
N ALA A 404 4.24 -14.78 -0.26
CA ALA A 404 4.05 -13.82 0.82
C ALA A 404 5.38 -13.50 1.51
N ARG A 405 5.53 -12.26 2.00
CA ARG A 405 6.78 -11.80 2.65
C ARG A 405 6.52 -10.92 3.86
N VAL A 406 7.56 -10.80 4.68
CA VAL A 406 7.66 -9.85 5.80
C VAL A 406 8.74 -8.82 5.47
N HIS A 407 8.41 -7.55 5.59
CA HIS A 407 9.30 -6.42 5.32
C HIS A 407 9.48 -5.56 6.55
N PRO A 408 10.70 -5.32 7.05
CA PRO A 408 10.94 -4.27 8.03
C PRO A 408 10.75 -2.90 7.39
N ILE A 409 10.12 -1.97 8.11
CA ILE A 409 9.93 -0.59 7.65
C ILE A 409 10.93 0.31 8.35
N ASP A 410 11.53 1.25 7.62
CA ASP A 410 12.38 2.29 8.17
C ASP A 410 11.57 3.21 9.12
N PRO A 411 11.85 3.23 10.43
CA PRO A 411 11.11 4.06 11.38
C PRO A 411 11.21 5.57 11.07
N THR A 412 12.28 5.99 10.39
CA THR A 412 12.44 7.41 10.02
C THR A 412 11.49 7.83 8.92
N LEU A 413 11.08 6.90 8.02
CA LEU A 413 10.02 7.12 7.04
C LEU A 413 8.67 7.36 7.76
N LEU A 414 8.34 6.52 8.73
CA LEU A 414 7.09 6.64 9.49
C LEU A 414 7.05 7.94 10.30
N THR A 415 8.15 8.29 10.95
CA THR A 415 8.28 9.55 11.68
C THR A 415 8.09 10.74 10.74
N GLY A 416 8.65 10.69 9.54
CA GLY A 416 8.45 11.70 8.50
C GLY A 416 6.98 11.86 8.12
N LEU A 417 6.27 10.75 7.88
CA LEU A 417 4.84 10.75 7.55
C LEU A 417 4.00 11.44 8.63
N TRP A 418 4.18 11.05 9.88
CA TRP A 418 3.39 11.60 11.00
C TRP A 418 3.70 13.08 11.28
N ASN A 419 4.97 13.50 11.11
CA ASN A 419 5.37 14.88 11.33
C ASN A 419 4.94 15.84 10.22
N GLN A 420 4.47 15.34 9.07
CA GLN A 420 3.96 16.22 8.01
C GLN A 420 2.82 17.14 8.46
N LEU A 421 2.01 16.71 9.44
CA LEU A 421 0.81 17.46 9.83
C LEU A 421 1.11 18.63 10.75
N ASP A 422 2.10 18.48 11.64
CA ASP A 422 2.44 19.46 12.69
C ASP A 422 3.89 19.96 12.60
N GLY A 423 4.68 19.44 11.66
CA GLY A 423 6.10 19.75 11.51
C GLY A 423 6.38 21.15 10.98
N GLY A 424 7.47 21.73 11.43
CA GLY A 424 8.00 22.99 10.92
C GLY A 424 8.70 22.86 9.56
N GLY A 425 9.23 24.00 9.08
CA GLY A 425 10.10 24.04 7.91
C GLY A 425 11.52 23.56 8.26
N ALA A 426 12.10 22.72 7.41
CA ALA A 426 13.47 22.27 7.52
C ALA A 426 14.03 21.91 6.13
N VAL A 427 15.33 22.13 5.94
CA VAL A 427 16.04 21.75 4.72
C VAL A 427 16.93 20.56 5.04
N ALA A 428 16.75 19.47 4.30
CA ALA A 428 17.59 18.28 4.45
C ALA A 428 19.05 18.60 4.06
N SER A 429 20.00 18.20 4.89
CA SER A 429 21.43 18.38 4.64
C SER A 429 22.09 17.19 3.95
N ALA A 430 21.58 15.98 4.21
CA ALA A 430 22.13 14.76 3.63
C ALA A 430 21.94 14.74 2.11
N GLY A 431 23.01 14.46 1.38
CA GLY A 431 23.00 14.39 -0.08
C GLY A 431 22.88 15.75 -0.80
N LEU A 432 22.87 16.87 -0.09
CA LEU A 432 22.81 18.20 -0.68
C LEU A 432 24.14 18.52 -1.41
N ARG A 433 24.10 18.68 -2.74
CA ARG A 433 25.26 18.90 -3.59
C ARG A 433 25.35 20.32 -4.15
N LEU A 434 24.22 20.98 -4.30
CA LEU A 434 24.12 22.36 -4.74
C LEU A 434 23.09 23.09 -3.89
N ASN A 435 23.43 24.30 -3.41
CA ASN A 435 22.51 25.15 -2.67
C ASN A 435 22.75 26.60 -3.05
N LEU A 436 21.84 27.18 -3.81
CA LEU A 436 21.91 28.54 -4.32
C LEU A 436 20.71 29.35 -3.81
N SER A 437 20.97 30.58 -3.41
CA SER A 437 19.95 31.54 -2.98
C SER A 437 20.45 32.97 -3.19
N GLY A 438 19.57 33.94 -3.28
CA GLY A 438 19.90 35.33 -3.56
C GLY A 438 20.27 35.55 -5.03
N ALA A 439 21.43 36.15 -5.32
CA ALA A 439 21.90 36.37 -6.71
C ALA A 439 22.42 35.05 -7.30
N ILE A 440 21.56 34.34 -8.06
CA ILE A 440 21.91 33.09 -8.70
C ILE A 440 22.65 33.35 -10.02
N PRO A 441 23.84 32.74 -10.27
CA PRO A 441 24.49 32.81 -11.56
C PRO A 441 23.68 32.09 -12.65
N ALA A 442 23.74 32.59 -13.90
CA ALA A 442 23.09 31.97 -15.05
C ALA A 442 23.71 30.61 -15.45
N SER A 443 24.91 30.33 -14.98
CA SER A 443 25.63 29.07 -15.18
C SER A 443 26.45 28.74 -13.94
N VAL A 444 26.37 27.49 -13.50
CA VAL A 444 27.14 26.97 -12.35
C VAL A 444 27.72 25.60 -12.70
N PRO A 445 28.79 25.14 -12.05
CA PRO A 445 29.25 23.77 -12.20
C PRO A 445 28.10 22.81 -11.90
N ALA A 446 27.81 21.88 -12.80
CA ALA A 446 26.77 20.87 -12.58
C ALA A 446 27.21 19.91 -11.46
N PRO A 447 26.36 19.67 -10.44
CA PRO A 447 26.69 18.70 -9.41
C PRO A 447 26.77 17.30 -10.02
N PRO A 448 27.62 16.40 -9.48
CA PRO A 448 27.65 15.01 -9.92
C PRO A 448 26.33 14.34 -9.54
N LEU A 449 25.66 13.73 -10.53
CA LEU A 449 24.46 12.95 -10.34
C LEU A 449 24.80 11.45 -10.34
N PRO A 450 24.09 10.64 -9.56
CA PRO A 450 24.33 9.21 -9.50
C PRO A 450 23.96 8.49 -10.81
N LEU A 451 24.62 7.38 -11.07
CA LEU A 451 24.23 6.47 -12.16
C LEU A 451 23.03 5.61 -11.71
N PHE A 452 22.05 5.43 -12.56
CA PHE A 452 20.92 4.53 -12.26
C PHE A 452 21.28 3.06 -12.38
N TYR A 453 22.23 2.72 -13.30
CA TYR A 453 22.79 1.37 -13.39
C TYR A 453 24.26 1.39 -13.90
N ASN A 454 25.00 0.33 -13.54
CA ASN A 454 26.30 0.04 -14.11
C ASN A 454 26.19 -1.05 -15.17
N ARG A 455 27.03 -1.00 -16.21
CA ARG A 455 27.24 -2.16 -17.06
C ARG A 455 28.08 -3.18 -16.30
N SER A 456 27.57 -4.40 -16.22
CA SER A 456 28.37 -5.51 -15.71
C SER A 456 29.60 -5.75 -16.60
N LYS A 457 30.74 -6.03 -15.97
CA LYS A 457 31.94 -6.51 -16.65
C LYS A 457 31.89 -8.03 -16.88
N ARG A 458 30.78 -8.70 -16.53
CA ARG A 458 30.59 -10.12 -16.72
C ARG A 458 30.49 -10.47 -18.22
N ALA A 459 30.83 -11.70 -18.56
CA ALA A 459 30.75 -12.19 -19.94
C ALA A 459 29.31 -12.18 -20.52
N ASP A 460 28.29 -12.17 -19.67
CA ASP A 460 26.88 -12.08 -20.04
C ASP A 460 26.41 -10.67 -20.37
N HIS A 461 27.28 -9.67 -20.28
CA HIS A 461 26.98 -8.24 -20.48
C HIS A 461 25.80 -7.72 -19.65
N GLY A 462 25.48 -8.37 -18.53
CA GLY A 462 24.43 -7.96 -17.60
C GLY A 462 24.62 -6.53 -17.10
N ARG A 463 23.62 -5.98 -16.48
CA ARG A 463 23.69 -4.69 -15.82
C ARG A 463 23.34 -4.84 -14.35
N GLU A 464 23.94 -3.98 -13.53
CA GLU A 464 23.64 -3.86 -12.12
C GLU A 464 22.79 -2.60 -11.91
N ASP A 465 21.55 -2.76 -11.45
CA ASP A 465 20.71 -1.65 -11.07
C ASP A 465 21.18 -1.09 -9.72
N LEU A 466 21.53 0.17 -9.70
CA LEU A 466 22.06 0.84 -8.51
C LEU A 466 20.94 1.40 -7.62
N ARG A 467 19.70 1.43 -8.10
CA ARG A 467 18.51 1.96 -7.40
C ARG A 467 18.70 3.34 -6.81
N THR A 468 19.61 4.10 -7.38
CA THR A 468 19.96 5.45 -6.98
C THR A 468 18.95 6.44 -7.54
N GLY A 469 18.95 7.65 -7.00
CA GLY A 469 18.10 8.73 -7.48
C GLY A 469 18.70 10.09 -7.18
N PHE A 470 18.03 11.12 -7.63
CA PHE A 470 18.38 12.50 -7.31
C PHE A 470 17.11 13.34 -7.15
N SER A 471 17.26 14.51 -6.57
CA SER A 471 16.14 15.42 -6.39
C SER A 471 16.55 16.86 -6.67
N VAL A 472 15.62 17.61 -7.24
CA VAL A 472 15.73 19.05 -7.49
C VAL A 472 14.65 19.75 -6.69
N ASP A 473 15.05 20.70 -5.87
CA ASP A 473 14.15 21.51 -5.04
C ASP A 473 14.43 22.99 -5.36
N LEU A 474 13.42 23.71 -5.81
CA LEU A 474 13.61 25.09 -6.23
C LEU A 474 12.40 25.98 -5.94
N TRP A 475 12.65 27.28 -5.85
CA TRP A 475 11.64 28.31 -5.89
C TRP A 475 11.75 29.09 -7.19
N VAL A 476 10.62 29.28 -7.86
CA VAL A 476 10.54 29.99 -9.15
C VAL A 476 9.45 31.05 -9.12
N ARG A 477 9.66 32.11 -9.91
CA ARG A 477 8.62 33.12 -10.21
C ARG A 477 8.58 33.31 -11.72
N LEU A 478 7.67 32.67 -12.40
CA LEU A 478 7.51 32.73 -13.84
C LEU A 478 6.68 33.95 -14.23
N PRO A 479 7.05 34.69 -15.30
CA PRO A 479 6.28 35.84 -15.79
C PRO A 479 4.98 35.41 -16.48
N SER A 480 4.95 34.22 -17.04
CA SER A 480 3.80 33.66 -17.77
C SER A 480 3.78 32.14 -17.66
N ALA A 481 2.67 31.52 -18.05
CA ALA A 481 2.53 30.07 -18.20
C ALA A 481 2.88 29.57 -19.62
N ALA A 482 3.64 30.36 -20.39
CA ALA A 482 4.02 29.98 -21.75
C ALA A 482 4.83 28.67 -21.75
N PRO A 483 4.62 27.77 -22.72
CA PRO A 483 5.39 26.54 -22.86
C PRO A 483 6.83 26.83 -23.31
N GLY A 484 7.72 25.87 -23.00
CA GLY A 484 9.12 25.91 -23.47
C GLY A 484 10.04 26.86 -22.71
N GLN A 485 9.61 27.45 -21.59
CA GLN A 485 10.52 28.17 -20.71
C GLN A 485 11.45 27.16 -20.04
N VAL A 486 12.77 27.34 -20.24
CA VAL A 486 13.81 26.45 -19.70
C VAL A 486 14.29 27.02 -18.38
N LEU A 487 13.99 26.33 -17.28
CA LEU A 487 14.33 26.73 -15.91
C LEU A 487 15.75 26.26 -15.53
N LEU A 488 16.02 24.98 -15.86
CA LEU A 488 17.30 24.32 -15.64
C LEU A 488 17.67 23.52 -16.89
N ASP A 489 18.94 23.53 -17.29
CA ASP A 489 19.43 22.72 -18.41
C ASP A 489 20.91 22.40 -18.25
N ASN A 490 21.25 21.10 -18.12
CA ASN A 490 22.63 20.65 -18.20
C ASN A 490 22.89 19.76 -19.43
N ARG A 491 21.98 19.73 -20.40
CA ARG A 491 22.12 18.88 -21.56
C ARG A 491 23.32 19.29 -22.42
N THR A 492 23.97 18.27 -22.96
CA THR A 492 24.99 18.45 -24.01
C THR A 492 24.33 18.77 -25.35
N PRO A 493 25.07 19.22 -26.38
CA PRO A 493 24.49 19.50 -27.71
C PRO A 493 23.77 18.32 -28.35
N ASP A 494 24.13 17.07 -28.01
CA ASP A 494 23.48 15.84 -28.43
C ASP A 494 22.29 15.41 -27.50
N GLY A 495 21.89 16.31 -26.59
CA GLY A 495 20.72 16.17 -25.73
C GLY A 495 20.91 15.37 -24.44
N LYS A 496 22.10 14.83 -24.16
CA LYS A 496 22.40 14.05 -22.97
C LYS A 496 22.43 14.92 -21.71
N GLY A 497 21.69 14.54 -20.68
CA GLY A 497 21.57 15.28 -19.42
C GLY A 497 20.12 15.37 -18.94
N PHE A 498 19.80 16.40 -18.18
CA PHE A 498 18.44 16.71 -17.79
C PHE A 498 18.07 18.16 -18.07
N ALA A 499 16.78 18.41 -18.22
CA ALA A 499 16.23 19.77 -18.24
C ALA A 499 14.89 19.81 -17.49
N LEU A 500 14.64 20.95 -16.86
CA LEU A 500 13.33 21.27 -16.28
C LEU A 500 12.72 22.43 -17.07
N VAL A 501 11.58 22.20 -17.66
CA VAL A 501 10.93 23.14 -18.58
C VAL A 501 9.44 23.31 -18.26
N THR A 502 8.77 24.28 -18.90
CA THR A 502 7.31 24.42 -18.86
C THR A 502 6.65 23.82 -20.10
N THR A 503 5.41 23.35 -19.95
CA THR A 503 4.63 22.70 -21.03
C THR A 503 3.42 23.54 -21.46
N ALA A 504 2.81 23.16 -22.60
CA ALA A 504 1.56 23.75 -23.07
C ALA A 504 0.38 23.58 -22.09
N GLY A 505 0.42 22.57 -21.21
CA GLY A 505 -0.55 22.36 -20.15
C GLY A 505 -0.36 23.24 -18.91
N ALA A 506 0.49 24.29 -18.97
CA ALA A 506 0.88 25.09 -17.82
C ALA A 506 1.42 24.22 -16.67
N ALA A 507 2.29 23.27 -16.97
CA ALA A 507 2.91 22.34 -16.04
C ALA A 507 4.44 22.41 -16.14
N PHE A 508 5.14 21.92 -15.11
CA PHE A 508 6.58 21.71 -15.13
C PHE A 508 6.88 20.31 -15.67
N GLU A 509 7.86 20.17 -16.52
CA GLU A 509 8.28 18.87 -17.07
C GLU A 509 9.77 18.64 -16.84
N LEU A 510 10.10 17.47 -16.31
CA LEU A 510 11.46 16.96 -16.26
C LEU A 510 11.74 16.10 -17.48
N ILE A 511 12.85 16.40 -18.16
CA ILE A 511 13.40 15.64 -19.28
C ILE A 511 14.68 14.98 -18.80
N LEU A 512 14.80 13.68 -18.95
CA LEU A 512 16.00 12.88 -18.65
C LEU A 512 16.48 12.21 -19.93
N ASN A 513 17.77 12.32 -20.28
CA ASN A 513 18.31 11.70 -21.47
C ASN A 513 19.77 11.28 -21.24
N ASP A 514 20.13 10.04 -21.55
CA ASP A 514 21.50 9.52 -21.44
C ASP A 514 22.24 9.43 -22.77
N GLY A 515 21.69 10.03 -23.83
CA GLY A 515 22.20 9.98 -25.21
C GLY A 515 21.69 8.77 -26.01
N ARG A 516 20.88 7.87 -25.40
CA ARG A 516 20.26 6.70 -26.03
C ARG A 516 18.79 6.55 -25.67
N THR A 517 18.47 6.84 -24.42
CA THR A 517 17.13 6.71 -23.85
C THR A 517 16.69 8.05 -23.30
N GLU A 518 15.49 8.48 -23.66
CA GLU A 518 14.86 9.67 -23.11
C GLU A 518 13.62 9.28 -22.33
N SER A 519 13.40 9.94 -21.21
CA SER A 519 12.17 9.84 -20.40
C SER A 519 11.73 11.24 -20.00
N ARG A 520 10.40 11.44 -19.97
CA ARG A 520 9.79 12.71 -19.61
C ARG A 520 8.63 12.48 -18.66
N TRP A 521 8.48 13.36 -17.71
CA TRP A 521 7.28 13.40 -16.87
C TRP A 521 6.97 14.84 -16.47
N ALA A 522 5.70 15.21 -16.51
CA ALA A 522 5.25 16.54 -16.14
C ALA A 522 4.46 16.52 -14.81
N SER A 523 4.47 17.64 -14.11
CA SER A 523 3.52 17.91 -13.01
C SER A 523 2.08 17.90 -13.52
N ASP A 524 1.12 17.99 -12.62
CA ASP A 524 -0.29 18.07 -13.01
C ASP A 524 -0.56 19.34 -13.85
N PRO A 525 -1.44 19.28 -14.84
CA PRO A 525 -1.81 20.44 -15.65
C PRO A 525 -2.27 21.62 -14.80
N GLY A 526 -1.92 22.84 -15.20
CA GLY A 526 -2.31 24.07 -14.52
C GLY A 526 -1.55 24.38 -13.24
N THR A 527 -0.46 23.65 -12.94
CA THR A 527 0.34 23.89 -11.73
C THR A 527 1.26 25.11 -11.81
N VAL A 528 1.58 25.62 -13.01
CA VAL A 528 2.33 26.87 -13.18
C VAL A 528 1.42 28.08 -12.87
N GLN A 529 1.80 28.89 -11.89
CA GLN A 529 1.07 30.10 -11.49
C GLN A 529 1.93 31.34 -11.76
N PRO A 530 1.69 32.09 -12.83
CA PRO A 530 2.48 33.25 -13.17
C PRO A 530 2.46 34.35 -12.09
N GLY A 531 3.58 35.08 -11.99
CA GLY A 531 3.73 36.24 -11.12
C GLY A 531 3.94 35.96 -9.64
N LYS A 532 3.71 34.72 -9.18
CA LYS A 532 3.86 34.32 -7.76
C LYS A 532 5.08 33.42 -7.56
N PRO A 533 5.80 33.57 -6.44
CA PRO A 533 6.80 32.57 -6.08
C PRO A 533 6.13 31.21 -5.83
N GLN A 534 6.67 30.18 -6.48
CA GLN A 534 6.21 28.80 -6.32
C GLN A 534 7.37 27.90 -5.93
N HIS A 535 7.11 27.00 -5.01
CA HIS A 535 8.02 25.90 -4.70
C HIS A 535 7.75 24.73 -5.64
N VAL A 536 8.81 24.16 -6.19
CA VAL A 536 8.78 22.99 -7.06
C VAL A 536 9.84 22.01 -6.56
N ALA A 537 9.43 20.84 -6.15
CA ALA A 537 10.35 19.73 -5.92
C ALA A 537 10.09 18.62 -6.94
N VAL A 538 11.16 18.14 -7.57
CA VAL A 538 11.14 17.03 -8.51
C VAL A 538 12.01 15.92 -7.94
N VAL A 539 11.43 14.74 -7.77
CA VAL A 539 12.12 13.59 -7.21
C VAL A 539 12.22 12.49 -8.27
N VAL A 540 13.42 12.09 -8.58
CA VAL A 540 13.72 10.96 -9.47
C VAL A 540 14.14 9.79 -8.60
N ASP A 541 13.25 8.85 -8.38
CA ASP A 541 13.48 7.68 -7.55
C ASP A 541 13.86 6.47 -8.41
N GLY A 542 15.14 6.15 -8.39
CA GLY A 542 15.70 5.05 -9.20
C GLY A 542 15.44 3.65 -8.61
N GLY A 543 14.86 3.51 -7.43
CA GLY A 543 14.32 2.26 -6.95
C GLY A 543 13.13 1.82 -7.80
N PRO A 544 11.93 2.37 -7.58
CA PRO A 544 10.72 2.04 -8.34
C PRO A 544 10.71 2.62 -9.77
N LYS A 545 11.77 3.33 -10.20
CA LYS A 545 11.85 4.04 -11.49
C LYS A 545 10.74 5.09 -11.66
N VAL A 546 10.49 5.89 -10.62
CA VAL A 546 9.38 6.84 -10.57
C VAL A 546 9.89 8.28 -10.52
N ILE A 547 9.21 9.17 -11.24
CA ILE A 547 9.36 10.63 -11.14
C ILE A 547 8.11 11.17 -10.46
N THR A 548 8.29 11.96 -9.41
CA THR A 548 7.22 12.68 -8.72
C THR A 548 7.48 14.17 -8.68
N PHE A 549 6.41 14.95 -8.64
CA PHE A 549 6.42 16.38 -8.43
C PHE A 549 5.69 16.76 -7.14
N LEU A 550 6.28 17.67 -6.40
CA LEU A 550 5.60 18.39 -5.32
C LEU A 550 5.58 19.87 -5.65
N ILE A 551 4.39 20.43 -5.77
CA ILE A 551 4.20 21.85 -6.11
C ILE A 551 3.57 22.56 -4.91
N GLY A 552 4.27 23.56 -4.36
CA GLY A 552 3.79 24.25 -3.16
C GLY A 552 3.58 23.32 -1.96
N GLY A 553 4.44 22.30 -1.81
CA GLY A 553 4.34 21.29 -0.74
C GLY A 553 3.25 20.24 -0.96
N GLN A 554 2.61 20.20 -2.13
CA GLN A 554 1.60 19.19 -2.47
C GLN A 554 2.16 18.19 -3.49
N LEU A 555 2.17 16.91 -3.14
CA LEU A 555 2.49 15.82 -4.07
C LEU A 555 1.41 15.78 -5.16
N ASN A 556 1.83 15.77 -6.41
CA ASN A 556 0.91 15.63 -7.53
C ASN A 556 0.27 14.25 -7.53
N ASP A 557 -1.03 14.19 -7.79
CA ASP A 557 -1.83 12.96 -7.79
C ASP A 557 -2.58 12.73 -9.11
N GLY A 558 -2.32 13.60 -10.12
CA GLY A 558 -2.97 13.55 -11.42
C GLY A 558 -4.25 14.39 -11.49
N GLY A 559 -4.74 14.91 -10.36
CA GLY A 559 -6.01 15.66 -10.31
C GLY A 559 -7.15 14.91 -10.98
N GLU A 560 -8.06 15.63 -11.62
CA GLU A 560 -9.14 15.07 -12.45
C GLU A 560 -8.70 14.74 -13.89
N ALA A 561 -7.45 15.11 -14.27
CA ALA A 561 -7.00 15.03 -15.65
C ALA A 561 -6.39 13.67 -16.02
N ARG A 562 -5.79 12.97 -15.07
CA ARG A 562 -5.08 11.71 -15.35
C ARG A 562 -5.12 10.75 -14.16
N GLN A 563 -4.93 9.46 -14.46
CA GLN A 563 -4.94 8.38 -13.47
C GLN A 563 -3.83 8.53 -12.43
N PHE A 564 -2.59 8.78 -12.89
CA PHE A 564 -1.40 8.86 -12.06
C PHE A 564 -0.89 10.29 -11.92
N GLY A 565 -0.47 10.69 -10.71
CA GLY A 565 0.29 11.90 -10.46
C GLY A 565 1.81 11.71 -10.55
N TRP A 566 2.24 10.46 -10.65
CA TRP A 566 3.62 10.03 -10.80
C TRP A 566 3.82 9.28 -12.11
N GLY A 567 5.03 9.27 -12.65
CA GLY A 567 5.34 8.58 -13.90
C GLY A 567 6.57 7.69 -13.79
N ARG A 568 6.58 6.59 -14.56
CA ARG A 568 7.75 5.73 -14.65
C ARG A 568 8.72 6.22 -15.72
N PHE A 569 10.00 6.25 -15.40
CA PHE A 569 11.04 6.44 -16.40
C PHE A 569 11.63 5.09 -16.82
N SER A 570 12.27 5.08 -17.99
CA SER A 570 12.78 3.86 -18.59
C SER A 570 13.84 3.19 -17.69
N PRO A 571 13.71 1.88 -17.41
CA PRO A 571 14.75 1.14 -16.69
C PRO A 571 16.07 1.02 -17.49
N HIS A 572 16.08 1.44 -18.77
CA HIS A 572 17.26 1.49 -19.61
C HIS A 572 18.01 2.83 -19.53
N LEU A 573 17.45 3.83 -18.87
CA LEU A 573 18.10 5.11 -18.65
C LEU A 573 19.27 4.93 -17.67
N ARG A 574 20.50 5.20 -18.14
CA ARG A 574 21.71 4.96 -17.35
C ARG A 574 22.04 6.11 -16.41
N SER A 575 21.85 7.34 -16.86
CA SER A 575 22.32 8.54 -16.17
C SER A 575 21.55 9.77 -16.64
N ALA A 576 21.42 10.74 -15.76
CA ALA A 576 21.00 12.11 -16.10
C ALA A 576 22.17 13.09 -16.10
N GLN A 577 23.42 12.61 -16.04
CA GLN A 577 24.63 13.46 -16.11
C GLN A 577 24.82 13.96 -17.53
N GLY A 578 24.84 15.27 -17.68
CA GLY A 578 25.02 15.97 -18.96
C GLY A 578 26.35 16.72 -19.05
N SER A 579 26.32 18.01 -19.39
CA SER A 579 27.47 18.90 -19.48
C SER A 579 28.07 19.19 -18.11
N ALA A 580 29.30 19.70 -18.10
CA ALA A 580 29.99 20.10 -16.86
C ALA A 580 29.34 21.31 -16.17
N ASN A 581 28.50 22.05 -16.88
CA ASN A 581 27.80 23.21 -16.35
C ASN A 581 26.28 22.99 -16.39
N LEU A 582 25.59 23.52 -15.40
CA LEU A 582 24.15 23.65 -15.31
C LEU A 582 23.77 25.09 -15.64
N THR A 583 23.02 25.30 -16.70
CA THR A 583 22.37 26.57 -17.01
C THR A 583 21.13 26.74 -16.12
N VAL A 584 21.00 27.92 -15.53
CA VAL A 584 19.89 28.33 -14.68
C VAL A 584 19.26 29.60 -15.22
N ASP A 585 17.97 29.64 -15.48
CA ASP A 585 17.29 30.91 -15.77
C ASP A 585 17.19 31.75 -14.48
N ASN A 586 18.24 32.49 -14.20
CA ASN A 586 18.38 33.28 -12.99
C ASN A 586 17.45 34.50 -12.91
N ARG A 587 16.66 34.76 -13.96
CA ARG A 587 15.60 35.78 -13.95
C ARG A 587 14.33 35.26 -13.24
N VAL A 588 14.15 33.95 -13.23
CA VAL A 588 12.94 33.31 -12.69
C VAL A 588 13.21 32.37 -11.54
N VAL A 589 14.38 31.73 -11.46
CA VAL A 589 14.80 30.87 -10.36
C VAL A 589 15.27 31.70 -9.18
N LEU A 590 14.61 31.59 -8.04
CA LEU A 590 14.88 32.38 -6.82
C LEU A 590 15.74 31.63 -5.80
N LYS A 591 15.62 30.30 -5.78
CA LYS A 591 16.39 29.39 -4.94
C LYS A 591 16.51 28.04 -5.64
N LEU A 592 17.65 27.37 -5.51
CA LEU A 592 17.89 26.06 -6.12
C LEU A 592 18.71 25.17 -5.20
N ARG A 593 18.23 23.95 -4.96
CA ARG A 593 18.94 22.87 -4.29
C ARG A 593 18.91 21.62 -5.16
N ILE A 594 20.03 20.90 -5.22
CA ILE A 594 20.12 19.61 -5.90
C ILE A 594 20.72 18.60 -4.92
N TYR A 595 20.09 17.46 -4.83
CA TYR A 595 20.48 16.35 -3.98
C TYR A 595 20.88 15.15 -4.85
N ASP A 596 21.93 14.43 -4.47
CA ASP A 596 22.35 13.18 -5.11
C ASP A 596 21.64 11.93 -4.55
N ARG A 597 20.48 12.15 -3.96
CA ARG A 597 19.58 11.12 -3.42
C ARG A 597 18.13 11.48 -3.65
N VAL A 598 17.29 10.49 -3.42
CA VAL A 598 15.84 10.65 -3.35
C VAL A 598 15.46 11.44 -2.10
N LEU A 599 14.75 12.54 -2.24
CA LEU A 599 14.05 13.20 -1.14
C LEU A 599 12.74 12.48 -0.86
N ARG A 600 12.42 12.31 0.41
CA ARG A 600 11.11 11.87 0.82
C ARG A 600 10.07 12.98 0.59
N THR A 601 8.82 12.61 0.39
CA THR A 601 7.70 13.55 0.35
C THR A 601 7.68 14.47 1.56
N SER A 602 7.91 13.91 2.75
CA SER A 602 7.98 14.65 4.01
C SER A 602 9.14 15.66 4.06
N GLU A 603 10.30 15.33 3.47
CA GLU A 603 11.44 16.25 3.38
C GLU A 603 11.17 17.40 2.41
N ALA A 604 10.56 17.12 1.25
CA ALA A 604 10.17 18.15 0.28
C ALA A 604 9.09 19.10 0.84
N ILE A 605 8.14 18.57 1.62
CA ILE A 605 7.15 19.38 2.34
C ILE A 605 7.83 20.27 3.40
N ALA A 606 8.78 19.72 4.14
CA ALA A 606 9.53 20.51 5.13
C ALA A 606 10.38 21.60 4.46
N ALA A 607 10.98 21.32 3.29
CA ALA A 607 11.71 22.32 2.49
C ALA A 607 10.81 23.44 1.97
N PHE A 608 9.59 23.11 1.53
CA PHE A 608 8.56 24.10 1.19
C PHE A 608 8.23 25.01 2.38
N ARG A 609 8.00 24.44 3.56
CA ARG A 609 7.69 25.20 4.78
C ARG A 609 8.84 26.04 5.32
N ALA A 610 10.08 25.64 5.02
CA ALA A 610 11.26 26.47 5.32
C ALA A 610 11.27 27.79 4.51
N GLY A 611 10.46 27.87 3.45
CA GLY A 611 10.25 29.09 2.68
C GLY A 611 11.40 29.42 1.73
N LEU A 612 11.24 30.62 1.17
CA LEU A 612 12.16 31.21 0.20
C LEU A 612 13.44 31.74 0.88
#